data_49547b2cbea6676eb7b93a2cded79616
#
_entry.id   49547b2cbea6676eb7b93a2cded79616
#
_cell.length_a   1.000
_cell.length_b   1.000
_cell.length_c   1.000
_cell.angle_alpha   90.00
_cell.angle_beta   90.00
_cell.angle_gamma   90.00
#
_symmetry.space_group_name_H-M   'P 1'
#
loop_
_entity.id
_entity.type
_entity.pdbx_description
1 polymer ?
#
loop_
_entity_poly.entity_id
_entity_poly.type
_entity_poly.pdbx_seq_one_letter_code
_entity_poly.pdbx_strand_id
1 'polypeptide(L)'
;MVAGGFVGGVALTSCPSGASNMASGEGAEQQQQQQQQGGGDKYSVLLPTYNERDNLPLIVWLLVRYFDESGFDYEIIVIDDGSPDGTLEVAKQLEMIYGSDKILLRPRAKKLGLGTAYIHGIQHATGNFVFIMDADLSHHPKFIPDFIKKQKEGNYDVVSGTRYKGDGGVFGWDLRRKLISRGANFVTQILLRPGASDLTGSFRLYKKEVLQKLVEKCVSKGYVFQMEMIVRARQLDYSIGEVPITFVDRVYGESKLGGNEIVSFLKGLLHLFATT
;
A
#
# COMPACT_ATOMS: atom_id res chain seq x y z
N MET A 1 -66.38 39.67 -7.32
CA MET A 1 -67.09 39.95 -8.59
C MET A 1 -66.62 38.94 -9.59
N VAL A 2 -67.50 38.03 -9.86
CA VAL A 2 -68.11 37.62 -11.13
C VAL A 2 -67.07 36.87 -12.01
N ALA A 3 -67.14 35.61 -12.13
CA ALA A 3 -68.07 34.67 -12.79
C ALA A 3 -67.73 34.43 -14.27
N GLY A 4 -67.79 33.18 -14.66
CA GLY A 4 -68.15 32.61 -15.90
C GLY A 4 -67.02 31.78 -16.53
N GLY A 5 -67.06 30.51 -16.80
CA GLY A 5 -68.20 29.62 -17.09
C GLY A 5 -68.09 29.07 -18.51
N PHE A 6 -68.30 27.77 -18.66
CA PHE A 6 -68.72 26.98 -19.83
C PHE A 6 -67.64 26.30 -20.67
N VAL A 7 -67.57 24.96 -20.61
CA VAL A 7 -68.34 23.79 -21.12
C VAL A 7 -68.04 23.47 -22.61
N GLY A 8 -67.62 22.26 -22.80
CA GLY A 8 -68.10 21.45 -23.93
C GLY A 8 -67.06 20.90 -24.87
N GLY A 9 -67.02 19.59 -24.97
CA GLY A 9 -66.98 18.87 -26.19
C GLY A 9 -66.17 17.56 -26.17
N VAL A 10 -66.96 16.47 -26.04
CA VAL A 10 -66.54 15.08 -26.19
C VAL A 10 -66.29 14.77 -27.68
N ALA A 11 -65.21 14.07 -27.97
CA ALA A 11 -65.20 13.17 -29.15
C ALA A 11 -64.24 12.01 -28.90
N LEU A 12 -64.84 10.84 -28.87
CA LEU A 12 -64.20 9.51 -28.93
C LEU A 12 -63.71 9.25 -30.34
N THR A 13 -62.48 8.74 -30.54
CA THR A 13 -62.23 7.70 -31.60
C THR A 13 -60.94 6.94 -31.33
N SER A 14 -61.11 5.62 -31.16
CA SER A 14 -60.31 4.47 -31.60
C SER A 14 -58.82 4.35 -31.35
N CYS A 15 -58.51 3.33 -30.58
CA CYS A 15 -57.25 2.55 -30.62
C CYS A 15 -56.96 1.97 -32.00
N PRO A 16 -55.66 1.70 -32.30
CA PRO A 16 -55.29 0.29 -32.35
C PRO A 16 -53.98 -0.10 -31.60
N SER A 17 -54.10 -1.27 -31.11
CA SER A 17 -53.16 -2.28 -30.62
C SER A 17 -51.72 -2.27 -31.13
N GLY A 18 -50.80 -2.53 -30.21
CA GLY A 18 -49.72 -3.50 -30.39
C GLY A 18 -48.36 -3.00 -30.83
N ALA A 19 -47.46 -2.79 -29.86
CA ALA A 19 -46.07 -3.19 -30.02
C ALA A 19 -45.44 -3.34 -28.61
N SER A 20 -45.06 -4.55 -28.34
CA SER A 20 -44.39 -5.01 -27.11
C SER A 20 -43.08 -4.29 -26.83
N ASN A 21 -43.01 -3.63 -25.70
CA ASN A 21 -41.71 -3.22 -25.06
C ASN A 21 -41.02 -4.47 -24.50
N MET A 22 -40.09 -5.06 -25.26
CA MET A 22 -39.02 -5.91 -24.75
C MET A 22 -37.69 -5.18 -24.96
N ALA A 23 -37.33 -4.28 -24.06
CA ALA A 23 -36.00 -3.69 -24.03
C ALA A 23 -35.69 -2.97 -22.69
N SER A 24 -36.04 -3.56 -21.56
CA SER A 24 -35.69 -3.01 -20.23
C SER A 24 -35.19 -4.07 -19.22
N GLY A 25 -34.96 -5.31 -19.62
CA GLY A 25 -34.46 -6.38 -18.76
C GLY A 25 -32.91 -6.51 -18.74
N GLU A 26 -32.27 -6.30 -19.87
CA GLU A 26 -30.84 -6.61 -20.02
C GLU A 26 -29.91 -5.59 -19.31
N GLY A 27 -30.29 -4.35 -19.18
CA GLY A 27 -29.50 -3.32 -18.48
C GLY A 27 -29.50 -3.44 -16.96
N ALA A 28 -30.59 -3.95 -16.39
CA ALA A 28 -30.72 -4.17 -14.95
C ALA A 28 -30.02 -5.46 -14.49
N GLU A 29 -30.04 -6.49 -15.32
CA GLU A 29 -29.32 -7.75 -15.05
C GLU A 29 -27.81 -7.61 -15.18
N GLN A 30 -27.30 -6.78 -16.11
CA GLN A 30 -25.88 -6.48 -16.22
C GLN A 30 -25.36 -5.62 -15.07
N GLN A 31 -26.18 -4.71 -14.52
CA GLN A 31 -25.81 -3.94 -13.31
C GLN A 31 -25.89 -4.79 -12.04
N GLN A 32 -26.79 -5.78 -11.96
CA GLN A 32 -26.86 -6.72 -10.83
C GLN A 32 -25.78 -7.79 -10.89
N GLN A 33 -25.30 -8.20 -12.08
CA GLN A 33 -24.17 -9.13 -12.22
C GLN A 33 -22.82 -8.50 -11.89
N GLN A 34 -22.67 -7.19 -12.04
CA GLN A 34 -21.47 -6.47 -11.57
C GLN A 34 -21.42 -6.25 -10.04
N GLN A 35 -22.56 -6.38 -9.35
CA GLN A 35 -22.63 -6.28 -7.88
C GLN A 35 -22.46 -7.62 -7.14
N GLN A 36 -22.42 -8.75 -7.85
CA GLN A 36 -22.29 -10.10 -7.25
C GLN A 36 -20.89 -10.74 -7.36
N GLN A 37 -19.88 -10.02 -7.86
CA GLN A 37 -18.47 -10.45 -7.83
C GLN A 37 -17.65 -9.53 -6.94
N GLY A 38 -17.76 -9.71 -5.62
CA GLY A 38 -16.84 -8.98 -4.78
C GLY A 38 -17.16 -9.15 -3.29
N GLY A 39 -16.60 -10.13 -2.66
CA GLY A 39 -16.10 -9.89 -1.33
C GLY A 39 -15.22 -8.64 -1.42
N GLY A 40 -15.48 -7.58 -0.59
CA GLY A 40 -14.79 -6.31 -0.66
C GLY A 40 -13.27 -6.49 -0.60
N ASP A 41 -12.51 -5.55 -1.19
CA ASP A 41 -11.05 -5.59 -1.10
C ASP A 41 -10.60 -5.63 0.36
N LYS A 42 -9.74 -6.59 0.69
CA LYS A 42 -9.09 -6.70 1.99
C LYS A 42 -7.61 -6.34 1.88
N TYR A 43 -7.13 -5.58 2.85
CA TYR A 43 -5.77 -5.06 2.89
C TYR A 43 -4.98 -5.69 4.03
N SER A 44 -3.86 -6.34 3.71
CA SER A 44 -2.92 -6.84 4.72
C SER A 44 -1.76 -5.85 4.86
N VAL A 45 -1.47 -5.39 6.06
CA VAL A 45 -0.33 -4.51 6.34
C VAL A 45 0.81 -5.34 6.91
N LEU A 46 1.93 -5.45 6.20
CA LEU A 46 3.15 -6.07 6.71
C LEU A 46 3.96 -5.04 7.48
N LEU A 47 4.11 -5.26 8.77
CA LEU A 47 4.76 -4.36 9.72
C LEU A 47 5.95 -5.08 10.40
N PRO A 48 7.14 -5.12 9.77
CA PRO A 48 8.33 -5.68 10.39
C PRO A 48 8.81 -4.80 11.54
N THR A 49 9.15 -5.42 12.67
CA THR A 49 9.60 -4.76 13.89
C THR A 49 10.93 -5.31 14.37
N TYR A 50 11.79 -4.42 14.87
CA TYR A 50 12.99 -4.74 15.64
C TYR A 50 13.36 -3.54 16.51
N ASN A 51 13.19 -3.68 17.85
CA ASN A 51 13.34 -2.58 18.81
C ASN A 51 12.43 -1.39 18.49
N GLU A 52 11.12 -1.66 18.42
CA GLU A 52 10.09 -0.66 18.13
C GLU A 52 9.03 -0.59 19.25
N ARG A 53 9.42 -0.92 20.50
CA ARG A 53 8.51 -0.98 21.65
C ARG A 53 7.69 0.29 21.82
N ASP A 54 8.31 1.46 21.69
CA ASP A 54 7.65 2.75 21.93
C ASP A 54 6.86 3.24 20.70
N ASN A 55 7.25 2.81 19.50
CA ASN A 55 6.61 3.18 18.24
C ASN A 55 5.39 2.31 17.94
N LEU A 56 5.45 1.01 18.28
CA LEU A 56 4.45 0.02 17.86
C LEU A 56 3.01 0.35 18.30
N PRO A 57 2.74 0.80 19.55
CA PRO A 57 1.38 1.16 19.95
C PRO A 57 0.80 2.31 19.11
N LEU A 58 1.63 3.31 18.81
CA LEU A 58 1.22 4.49 18.08
C LEU A 58 0.93 4.18 16.59
N ILE A 59 1.82 3.42 15.95
CA ILE A 59 1.61 3.06 14.54
C ILE A 59 0.40 2.15 14.36
N VAL A 60 0.20 1.17 15.26
CA VAL A 60 -0.98 0.29 15.22
C VAL A 60 -2.26 1.09 15.44
N TRP A 61 -2.30 1.99 16.44
CA TRP A 61 -3.45 2.86 16.67
C TRP A 61 -3.78 3.73 15.44
N LEU A 62 -2.77 4.32 14.81
CA LEU A 62 -2.97 5.10 13.58
C LEU A 62 -3.48 4.24 12.42
N LEU A 63 -2.94 3.03 12.23
CA LEU A 63 -3.39 2.10 11.19
C LEU A 63 -4.87 1.74 11.39
N VAL A 64 -5.23 1.28 12.59
CA VAL A 64 -6.62 0.96 12.96
C VAL A 64 -7.53 2.14 12.67
N ARG A 65 -7.16 3.33 13.15
CA ARG A 65 -7.94 4.56 12.96
C ARG A 65 -8.20 4.86 11.48
N TYR A 66 -7.16 4.91 10.64
CA TYR A 66 -7.33 5.30 9.23
C TYR A 66 -8.06 4.24 8.41
N PHE A 67 -7.90 2.97 8.72
CA PHE A 67 -8.69 1.91 8.07
C PHE A 67 -10.15 1.93 8.51
N ASP A 68 -10.43 2.05 9.81
CA ASP A 68 -11.80 2.12 10.33
C ASP A 68 -12.53 3.38 9.82
N GLU A 69 -11.88 4.56 9.80
CA GLU A 69 -12.43 5.80 9.23
C GLU A 69 -12.70 5.67 7.72
N SER A 70 -11.93 4.87 7.00
CA SER A 70 -12.07 4.66 5.55
C SER A 70 -13.03 3.52 5.19
N GLY A 71 -13.44 2.69 6.16
CA GLY A 71 -14.37 1.57 5.97
C GLY A 71 -13.81 0.41 5.14
N PHE A 72 -12.48 0.29 5.05
CA PHE A 72 -11.82 -0.83 4.35
C PHE A 72 -11.61 -2.01 5.30
N ASP A 73 -11.78 -3.25 4.78
CA ASP A 73 -11.41 -4.47 5.51
C ASP A 73 -9.89 -4.63 5.53
N TYR A 74 -9.33 -4.96 6.69
CA TYR A 74 -7.88 -5.01 6.88
C TYR A 74 -7.44 -5.98 7.96
N GLU A 75 -6.15 -6.29 7.91
CA GLU A 75 -5.39 -6.97 8.97
C GLU A 75 -3.97 -6.39 9.05
N ILE A 76 -3.39 -6.39 10.23
CA ILE A 76 -2.03 -5.91 10.49
C ILE A 76 -1.19 -7.10 10.95
N ILE A 77 -0.18 -7.45 10.17
CA ILE A 77 0.72 -8.57 10.43
C ILE A 77 2.02 -8.02 11.01
N VAL A 78 2.16 -8.13 12.33
CA VAL A 78 3.37 -7.71 13.05
C VAL A 78 4.39 -8.83 12.99
N ILE A 79 5.57 -8.53 12.40
CA ILE A 79 6.66 -9.49 12.19
C ILE A 79 7.83 -9.07 13.07
N ASP A 80 7.89 -9.57 14.29
CA ASP A 80 8.96 -9.23 15.23
C ASP A 80 10.19 -10.11 15.01
N ASP A 81 11.35 -9.47 14.83
CA ASP A 81 12.63 -10.12 14.52
C ASP A 81 13.45 -10.46 15.76
N GLY A 82 12.77 -10.89 16.84
CA GLY A 82 13.41 -11.23 18.10
C GLY A 82 13.92 -10.00 18.85
N SER A 83 13.08 -8.98 18.98
CA SER A 83 13.39 -7.74 19.68
C SER A 83 13.72 -7.96 21.15
N PRO A 84 14.87 -7.50 21.66
CA PRO A 84 15.22 -7.63 23.09
C PRO A 84 14.60 -6.56 24.00
N ASP A 85 13.94 -5.53 23.44
CA ASP A 85 13.41 -4.36 24.16
C ASP A 85 11.98 -4.55 24.72
N GLY A 86 11.35 -5.70 24.49
CA GLY A 86 9.96 -5.95 24.88
C GLY A 86 8.94 -5.57 23.81
N THR A 87 9.35 -5.37 22.57
CA THR A 87 8.44 -5.13 21.42
C THR A 87 7.39 -6.24 21.28
N LEU A 88 7.80 -7.52 21.42
CA LEU A 88 6.89 -8.66 21.28
C LEU A 88 5.81 -8.67 22.36
N GLU A 89 6.12 -8.30 23.59
CA GLU A 89 5.17 -8.20 24.71
C GLU A 89 4.12 -7.13 24.44
N VAL A 90 4.55 -5.98 23.91
CA VAL A 90 3.64 -4.91 23.48
C VAL A 90 2.76 -5.39 22.33
N ALA A 91 3.31 -6.11 21.35
CA ALA A 91 2.53 -6.66 20.24
C ALA A 91 1.44 -7.63 20.71
N LYS A 92 1.71 -8.48 21.71
CA LYS A 92 0.72 -9.36 22.33
C LYS A 92 -0.41 -8.57 23.02
N GLN A 93 -0.07 -7.47 23.69
CA GLN A 93 -1.08 -6.60 24.32
C GLN A 93 -1.98 -5.96 23.27
N LEU A 94 -1.42 -5.52 22.13
CA LEU A 94 -2.19 -4.96 21.01
C LEU A 94 -3.12 -6.02 20.39
N GLU A 95 -2.65 -7.26 20.22
CA GLU A 95 -3.50 -8.37 19.75
C GLU A 95 -4.68 -8.61 20.70
N MET A 96 -4.48 -8.55 22.04
CA MET A 96 -5.57 -8.68 23.02
C MET A 96 -6.55 -7.50 22.96
N ILE A 97 -6.09 -6.28 22.66
CA ILE A 97 -6.94 -5.08 22.62
C ILE A 97 -7.78 -5.04 21.34
N TYR A 98 -7.18 -5.30 20.18
CA TYR A 98 -7.81 -5.12 18.87
C TYR A 98 -8.38 -6.42 18.27
N GLY A 99 -8.05 -7.57 18.86
CA GLY A 99 -8.46 -8.89 18.39
C GLY A 99 -7.44 -9.54 17.44
N SER A 100 -7.38 -10.87 17.46
CA SER A 100 -6.49 -11.67 16.62
C SER A 100 -6.92 -11.76 15.15
N ASP A 101 -8.10 -11.29 14.84
CA ASP A 101 -8.61 -11.10 13.48
C ASP A 101 -8.03 -9.85 12.80
N LYS A 102 -7.76 -8.79 13.60
CA LYS A 102 -7.15 -7.54 13.13
C LYS A 102 -5.64 -7.50 13.30
N ILE A 103 -5.09 -8.04 14.39
CA ILE A 103 -3.65 -8.02 14.70
C ILE A 103 -3.12 -9.45 14.70
N LEU A 104 -2.30 -9.79 13.74
CA LEU A 104 -1.69 -11.10 13.59
C LEU A 104 -0.20 -11.05 13.96
N LEU A 105 0.21 -11.79 14.99
CA LEU A 105 1.61 -11.87 15.40
C LEU A 105 2.33 -12.98 14.67
N ARG A 106 3.47 -12.65 14.08
CA ARG A 106 4.35 -13.61 13.37
C ARG A 106 5.81 -13.39 13.76
N PRO A 107 6.16 -13.73 15.03
CA PRO A 107 7.52 -13.52 15.52
C PRO A 107 8.51 -14.47 14.86
N ARG A 108 9.74 -14.01 14.68
CA ARG A 108 10.88 -14.78 14.19
C ARG A 108 11.97 -14.86 15.26
N ALA A 109 12.75 -15.92 15.22
CA ALA A 109 13.76 -16.17 16.25
C ALA A 109 14.90 -15.15 16.27
N LYS A 110 15.18 -14.46 15.12
CA LYS A 110 16.27 -13.50 15.00
C LYS A 110 16.11 -12.62 13.75
N LYS A 111 16.83 -11.51 13.72
CA LYS A 111 16.91 -10.59 12.57
C LYS A 111 17.63 -11.27 11.39
N LEU A 112 16.91 -11.50 10.30
CA LEU A 112 17.41 -12.16 9.08
C LEU A 112 17.45 -11.24 7.86
N GLY A 113 17.13 -9.98 8.06
CA GLY A 113 17.04 -8.95 7.01
C GLY A 113 15.60 -8.65 6.59
N LEU A 114 15.38 -7.41 6.16
CA LEU A 114 14.06 -6.85 5.89
C LEU A 114 13.29 -7.63 4.81
N GLY A 115 13.94 -7.97 3.69
CA GLY A 115 13.31 -8.76 2.63
C GLY A 115 12.78 -10.11 3.09
N THR A 116 13.51 -10.78 4.02
CA THR A 116 13.05 -12.06 4.57
C THR A 116 11.86 -11.89 5.53
N ALA A 117 11.71 -10.72 6.17
CA ALA A 117 10.52 -10.43 6.97
C ALA A 117 9.27 -10.32 6.08
N TYR A 118 9.39 -9.65 4.95
CA TYR A 118 8.27 -9.57 3.99
C TYR A 118 7.92 -10.92 3.39
N ILE A 119 8.92 -11.74 3.00
CA ILE A 119 8.69 -13.12 2.52
C ILE A 119 7.93 -13.95 3.58
N HIS A 120 8.31 -13.80 4.85
CA HIS A 120 7.61 -14.48 5.95
C HIS A 120 6.19 -13.95 6.12
N GLY A 121 6.01 -12.63 6.16
CA GLY A 121 4.71 -12.00 6.40
C GLY A 121 3.67 -12.27 5.31
N ILE A 122 4.08 -12.26 4.03
CA ILE A 122 3.14 -12.47 2.92
C ILE A 122 2.49 -13.86 2.91
N GLN A 123 3.16 -14.86 3.49
CA GLN A 123 2.60 -16.20 3.64
C GLN A 123 1.37 -16.23 4.56
N HIS A 124 1.24 -15.25 5.44
CA HIS A 124 0.14 -15.11 6.40
C HIS A 124 -0.90 -14.06 5.99
N ALA A 125 -0.62 -13.27 4.95
CA ALA A 125 -1.53 -12.26 4.45
C ALA A 125 -2.76 -12.90 3.81
N THR A 126 -3.96 -12.50 4.24
CA THR A 126 -5.23 -12.98 3.69
C THR A 126 -5.87 -12.00 2.70
N GLY A 127 -5.47 -10.72 2.75
CA GLY A 127 -5.95 -9.68 1.85
C GLY A 127 -5.49 -9.89 0.41
N ASN A 128 -6.27 -9.39 -0.55
CA ASN A 128 -5.92 -9.36 -1.97
C ASN A 128 -4.94 -8.22 -2.31
N PHE A 129 -4.81 -7.25 -1.40
CA PHE A 129 -3.81 -6.19 -1.44
C PHE A 129 -2.91 -6.21 -0.22
N VAL A 130 -1.64 -5.86 -0.40
CA VAL A 130 -0.64 -5.88 0.68
C VAL A 130 0.09 -4.55 0.76
N PHE A 131 -0.02 -3.87 1.90
CA PHE A 131 0.83 -2.75 2.27
C PHE A 131 2.13 -3.23 2.89
N ILE A 132 3.21 -2.59 2.51
CA ILE A 132 4.51 -2.68 3.18
C ILE A 132 4.83 -1.31 3.74
N MET A 133 5.18 -1.22 5.02
CA MET A 133 5.59 0.02 5.66
C MET A 133 6.45 -0.23 6.89
N ASP A 134 7.19 0.79 7.32
CA ASP A 134 8.02 0.73 8.52
C ASP A 134 7.21 1.06 9.78
N ALA A 135 7.60 0.48 10.91
CA ALA A 135 6.91 0.64 12.20
C ALA A 135 7.38 1.88 13.00
N ASP A 136 8.35 2.64 12.51
CA ASP A 136 9.05 3.72 13.23
C ASP A 136 8.37 5.10 13.11
N LEU A 137 7.12 5.16 12.68
CA LEU A 137 6.31 6.37 12.46
C LEU A 137 6.82 7.28 11.33
N SER A 138 7.86 6.91 10.61
CA SER A 138 8.34 7.69 9.46
C SER A 138 7.36 7.70 8.29
N HIS A 139 6.55 6.65 8.17
CA HIS A 139 5.46 6.51 7.22
C HIS A 139 4.12 6.73 7.92
N HIS A 140 3.48 7.86 7.67
CA HIS A 140 2.21 8.17 8.33
C HIS A 140 1.03 7.46 7.64
N PRO A 141 0.21 6.67 8.38
CA PRO A 141 -0.94 5.94 7.82
C PRO A 141 -2.02 6.80 7.14
N LYS A 142 -2.03 8.12 7.38
CA LYS A 142 -2.98 9.06 6.70
C LYS A 142 -2.97 8.97 5.17
N PHE A 143 -1.89 8.48 4.58
CA PHE A 143 -1.77 8.33 3.13
C PHE A 143 -2.41 7.03 2.60
N ILE A 144 -2.80 6.08 3.46
CA ILE A 144 -3.41 4.81 3.05
C ILE A 144 -4.61 5.02 2.11
N PRO A 145 -5.58 5.92 2.40
CA PRO A 145 -6.68 6.17 1.48
C PRO A 145 -6.23 6.65 0.10
N ASP A 146 -5.16 7.47 0.04
CA ASP A 146 -4.62 7.97 -1.24
C ASP A 146 -3.97 6.85 -2.06
N PHE A 147 -3.28 5.91 -1.41
CA PHE A 147 -2.74 4.71 -2.07
C PHE A 147 -3.85 3.84 -2.65
N ILE A 148 -4.91 3.59 -1.88
CA ILE A 148 -6.05 2.80 -2.32
C ILE A 148 -6.78 3.48 -3.47
N LYS A 149 -7.03 4.79 -3.35
CA LYS A 149 -7.61 5.59 -4.41
C LYS A 149 -6.76 5.52 -5.69
N LYS A 150 -5.45 5.74 -5.57
CA LYS A 150 -4.52 5.67 -6.70
C LYS A 150 -4.52 4.31 -7.36
N GLN A 151 -4.49 3.24 -6.57
CA GLN A 151 -4.55 1.87 -7.07
C GLN A 151 -5.83 1.63 -7.90
N LYS A 152 -6.99 2.04 -7.37
CA LYS A 152 -8.28 1.86 -8.04
C LYS A 152 -8.42 2.70 -9.31
N GLU A 153 -7.92 3.94 -9.33
CA GLU A 153 -7.97 4.83 -10.50
C GLU A 153 -7.29 4.24 -11.73
N GLY A 154 -6.15 3.60 -11.57
CA GLY A 154 -5.35 3.06 -12.68
C GLY A 154 -5.22 1.54 -12.67
N ASN A 155 -5.90 0.84 -11.75
CA ASN A 155 -5.74 -0.59 -11.50
C ASN A 155 -4.27 -1.02 -11.39
N TYR A 156 -3.45 -0.15 -10.77
CA TYR A 156 -2.01 -0.37 -10.67
C TYR A 156 -1.67 -1.65 -9.92
N ASP A 157 -0.64 -2.34 -10.39
CA ASP A 157 -0.10 -3.54 -9.74
C ASP A 157 0.71 -3.20 -8.50
N VAL A 158 1.39 -2.04 -8.54
CA VAL A 158 2.17 -1.46 -7.44
C VAL A 158 1.83 0.01 -7.32
N VAL A 159 1.61 0.50 -6.10
CA VAL A 159 1.57 1.94 -5.81
C VAL A 159 2.68 2.25 -4.81
N SER A 160 3.60 3.15 -5.18
CA SER A 160 4.76 3.52 -4.37
C SER A 160 4.61 4.92 -3.79
N GLY A 161 4.85 5.06 -2.50
CA GLY A 161 5.02 6.37 -1.88
C GLY A 161 6.28 7.04 -2.40
N THR A 162 6.19 8.31 -2.76
CA THR A 162 7.34 9.09 -3.23
C THR A 162 7.55 10.35 -2.40
N ARG A 163 8.82 10.59 -2.02
CA ARG A 163 9.28 11.78 -1.30
C ARG A 163 9.76 12.88 -2.25
N TYR A 164 9.85 12.59 -3.54
CA TYR A 164 10.57 13.42 -4.52
C TYR A 164 9.71 13.92 -5.67
N LYS A 165 8.41 13.68 -5.64
CA LYS A 165 7.46 14.10 -6.67
C LYS A 165 6.24 14.79 -6.05
N GLY A 166 5.70 15.80 -6.74
CA GLY A 166 4.55 16.57 -6.26
C GLY A 166 4.84 17.24 -4.90
N ASP A 167 3.87 17.17 -3.99
CA ASP A 167 3.96 17.71 -2.63
C ASP A 167 4.68 16.78 -1.65
N GLY A 168 5.38 15.77 -2.15
CA GLY A 168 6.19 14.86 -1.34
C GLY A 168 7.39 15.57 -0.71
N GLY A 169 7.82 15.08 0.45
CA GLY A 169 8.92 15.72 1.16
C GLY A 169 9.56 14.85 2.24
N VAL A 170 10.67 15.34 2.77
CA VAL A 170 11.39 14.75 3.88
C VAL A 170 11.56 15.77 4.97
N PHE A 171 11.08 15.45 6.17
CA PHE A 171 11.18 16.27 7.37
C PHE A 171 12.21 15.67 8.34
N GLY A 172 13.00 16.53 9.01
CA GLY A 172 13.96 16.10 10.03
C GLY A 172 15.34 15.69 9.51
N TRP A 173 15.50 15.39 8.22
CA TRP A 173 16.81 15.00 7.67
C TRP A 173 17.75 16.19 7.51
N ASP A 174 19.02 15.98 7.84
CA ASP A 174 20.09 16.91 7.51
C ASP A 174 20.34 17.02 5.98
N LEU A 175 21.05 18.05 5.58
CA LEU A 175 21.34 18.31 4.18
C LEU A 175 22.16 17.17 3.54
N ARG A 176 23.12 16.61 4.28
CA ARG A 176 23.99 15.51 3.81
C ARG A 176 23.17 14.26 3.50
N ARG A 177 22.25 13.86 4.40
CA ARG A 177 21.38 12.71 4.21
C ARG A 177 20.43 12.93 3.01
N LYS A 178 19.88 14.15 2.83
CA LYS A 178 19.05 14.52 1.67
C LYS A 178 19.84 14.40 0.37
N LEU A 179 21.08 14.88 0.31
CA LEU A 179 21.93 14.79 -0.88
C LEU A 179 22.29 13.34 -1.23
N ILE A 180 22.68 12.53 -0.23
CA ILE A 180 23.00 11.11 -0.43
C ILE A 180 21.78 10.36 -0.98
N SER A 181 20.61 10.55 -0.39
CA SER A 181 19.40 9.86 -0.84
C SER A 181 18.96 10.30 -2.25
N ARG A 182 19.00 11.60 -2.56
CA ARG A 182 18.71 12.10 -3.91
C ARG A 182 19.73 11.61 -4.93
N GLY A 183 21.02 11.61 -4.58
CA GLY A 183 22.09 11.09 -5.42
C GLY A 183 21.92 9.59 -5.73
N ALA A 184 21.61 8.80 -4.71
CA ALA A 184 21.34 7.37 -4.89
C ALA A 184 20.16 7.12 -5.82
N ASN A 185 19.04 7.83 -5.62
CA ASN A 185 17.89 7.73 -6.52
C ASN A 185 18.24 8.18 -7.95
N PHE A 186 18.98 9.28 -8.12
CA PHE A 186 19.40 9.80 -9.42
C PHE A 186 20.28 8.80 -10.18
N VAL A 187 21.30 8.23 -9.53
CA VAL A 187 22.18 7.22 -10.15
C VAL A 187 21.38 5.99 -10.56
N THR A 188 20.48 5.52 -9.69
CA THR A 188 19.63 4.36 -9.99
C THR A 188 18.67 4.65 -11.15
N GLN A 189 18.12 5.85 -11.25
CA GLN A 189 17.27 6.30 -12.37
C GLN A 189 18.01 6.22 -13.69
N ILE A 190 19.27 6.68 -13.75
CA ILE A 190 20.09 6.64 -14.96
C ILE A 190 20.42 5.21 -15.36
N LEU A 191 20.85 4.38 -14.39
CA LEU A 191 21.33 3.03 -14.65
C LEU A 191 20.21 2.03 -14.98
N LEU A 192 19.10 2.09 -14.25
CA LEU A 192 18.09 1.04 -14.27
C LEU A 192 16.73 1.47 -14.84
N ARG A 193 16.52 2.77 -15.08
CA ARG A 193 15.27 3.36 -15.62
C ARG A 193 13.99 2.73 -15.03
N PRO A 194 13.84 2.69 -13.70
CA PRO A 194 12.83 1.88 -13.00
C PRO A 194 11.41 2.39 -13.17
N GLY A 195 11.19 3.58 -13.71
CA GLY A 195 9.86 4.17 -13.90
C GLY A 195 9.19 4.71 -12.63
N ALA A 196 9.91 4.73 -11.49
CA ALA A 196 9.46 5.31 -10.23
C ALA A 196 10.45 6.37 -9.76
N SER A 197 9.96 7.43 -9.11
CA SER A 197 10.77 8.57 -8.66
C SER A 197 11.51 8.30 -7.34
N ASP A 198 10.99 7.39 -6.50
CA ASP A 198 11.56 7.01 -5.21
C ASP A 198 11.73 5.49 -5.11
N LEU A 199 12.97 5.04 -5.12
CA LEU A 199 13.35 3.64 -5.14
C LEU A 199 13.71 3.07 -3.77
N THR A 200 14.01 3.96 -2.83
CA THR A 200 14.48 3.61 -1.49
C THR A 200 13.38 3.66 -0.45
N GLY A 201 12.20 4.18 -0.79
CA GLY A 201 11.03 4.18 0.09
C GLY A 201 10.42 2.79 0.22
N SER A 202 10.00 2.44 1.44
CA SER A 202 9.36 1.16 1.76
C SER A 202 7.83 1.25 1.84
N PHE A 203 7.23 2.43 1.87
CA PHE A 203 5.78 2.57 1.92
C PHE A 203 5.16 2.31 0.55
N ARG A 204 4.58 1.12 0.39
CA ARG A 204 4.05 0.66 -0.89
C ARG A 204 2.81 -0.21 -0.71
N LEU A 205 1.92 -0.16 -1.70
CA LEU A 205 0.78 -1.04 -1.86
C LEU A 205 1.00 -1.94 -3.08
N TYR A 206 0.74 -3.22 -2.93
CA TYR A 206 0.87 -4.22 -4.00
C TYR A 206 -0.42 -5.02 -4.13
N LYS A 207 -0.74 -5.46 -5.33
CA LYS A 207 -1.59 -6.65 -5.48
C LYS A 207 -0.83 -7.84 -4.87
N LYS A 208 -1.49 -8.67 -4.08
CA LYS A 208 -0.84 -9.78 -3.37
C LYS A 208 -0.08 -10.72 -4.29
N GLU A 209 -0.69 -11.11 -5.40
CA GLU A 209 -0.10 -11.99 -6.42
C GLU A 209 1.17 -11.40 -7.05
N VAL A 210 1.19 -10.07 -7.26
CA VAL A 210 2.35 -9.35 -7.78
C VAL A 210 3.48 -9.36 -6.75
N LEU A 211 3.17 -9.06 -5.48
CA LEU A 211 4.16 -9.10 -4.41
C LEU A 211 4.78 -10.50 -4.26
N GLN A 212 3.98 -11.55 -4.31
CA GLN A 212 4.47 -12.94 -4.26
C GLN A 212 5.48 -13.22 -5.37
N LYS A 213 5.14 -12.89 -6.62
CA LYS A 213 6.06 -13.08 -7.75
C LYS A 213 7.33 -12.23 -7.64
N LEU A 214 7.24 -11.02 -7.10
CA LEU A 214 8.39 -10.14 -6.94
C LEU A 214 9.35 -10.68 -5.87
N VAL A 215 8.85 -11.10 -4.70
CA VAL A 215 9.70 -11.60 -3.62
C VAL A 215 10.43 -12.89 -4.00
N GLU A 216 9.83 -13.73 -4.85
CA GLU A 216 10.47 -14.94 -5.39
C GLU A 216 11.66 -14.62 -6.31
N LYS A 217 11.61 -13.49 -7.02
CA LYS A 217 12.66 -13.06 -7.95
C LYS A 217 13.73 -12.18 -7.33
N CYS A 218 13.48 -11.63 -6.14
CA CYS A 218 14.44 -10.80 -5.44
C CYS A 218 15.52 -11.63 -4.74
N VAL A 219 16.76 -11.28 -4.98
CA VAL A 219 17.95 -11.93 -4.39
C VAL A 219 18.42 -11.19 -3.14
N SER A 220 18.23 -9.86 -3.11
CA SER A 220 18.66 -8.99 -2.03
C SER A 220 17.86 -9.21 -0.76
N LYS A 221 18.51 -9.12 0.42
CA LYS A 221 17.87 -9.34 1.72
C LYS A 221 17.83 -8.09 2.60
N GLY A 222 18.66 -7.10 2.30
CA GLY A 222 18.82 -5.85 3.06
C GLY A 222 18.11 -4.65 2.44
N TYR A 223 18.66 -3.45 2.60
CA TYR A 223 18.08 -2.20 2.08
C TYR A 223 17.95 -2.15 0.55
N VAL A 224 18.79 -2.88 -0.18
CA VAL A 224 18.72 -3.03 -1.65
C VAL A 224 17.41 -3.70 -2.09
N PHE A 225 16.80 -4.51 -1.23
CA PHE A 225 15.56 -5.22 -1.52
C PHE A 225 14.45 -4.28 -2.01
N GLN A 226 14.28 -3.11 -1.38
CA GLN A 226 13.25 -2.15 -1.78
C GLN A 226 13.46 -1.61 -3.20
N MET A 227 14.71 -1.35 -3.57
CA MET A 227 15.07 -0.94 -4.92
C MET A 227 14.87 -2.08 -5.92
N GLU A 228 15.36 -3.28 -5.59
CA GLU A 228 15.22 -4.46 -6.43
C GLU A 228 13.75 -4.77 -6.75
N MET A 229 12.86 -4.66 -5.78
CA MET A 229 11.43 -4.85 -5.99
C MET A 229 10.85 -3.96 -7.10
N ILE A 230 11.21 -2.67 -7.14
CA ILE A 230 10.74 -1.75 -8.19
C ILE A 230 11.35 -2.09 -9.54
N VAL A 231 12.66 -2.40 -9.57
CA VAL A 231 13.34 -2.77 -10.81
C VAL A 231 12.73 -4.06 -11.39
N ARG A 232 12.51 -5.08 -10.55
CA ARG A 232 11.88 -6.33 -10.97
C ARG A 232 10.42 -6.12 -11.40
N ALA A 233 9.66 -5.24 -10.72
CA ALA A 233 8.32 -4.89 -11.14
C ALA A 233 8.32 -4.32 -12.58
N ARG A 234 9.27 -3.43 -12.87
CA ARG A 234 9.44 -2.87 -14.22
C ARG A 234 9.83 -3.91 -15.25
N GLN A 235 10.75 -4.84 -14.91
CA GLN A 235 11.17 -5.93 -15.81
C GLN A 235 10.04 -6.91 -16.15
N LEU A 236 9.08 -7.07 -15.26
CA LEU A 236 7.91 -7.91 -15.44
C LEU A 236 6.70 -7.14 -16.00
N ASP A 237 6.92 -5.93 -16.51
CA ASP A 237 5.90 -5.04 -17.09
C ASP A 237 4.72 -4.72 -16.16
N TYR A 238 4.93 -4.79 -14.85
CA TYR A 238 3.92 -4.37 -13.89
C TYR A 238 3.75 -2.85 -13.89
N SER A 239 2.49 -2.42 -13.79
CA SER A 239 2.12 -1.01 -13.72
C SER A 239 2.43 -0.43 -12.35
N ILE A 240 3.10 0.75 -12.32
CA ILE A 240 3.52 1.43 -11.09
C ILE A 240 2.86 2.80 -11.02
N GLY A 241 2.03 3.02 -10.00
CA GLY A 241 1.50 4.31 -9.62
C GLY A 241 2.36 4.95 -8.51
N GLU A 242 2.28 6.28 -8.36
CA GLU A 242 3.00 6.99 -7.31
C GLU A 242 2.05 7.90 -6.52
N VAL A 243 2.24 7.94 -5.19
CA VAL A 243 1.55 8.83 -4.26
C VAL A 243 2.57 9.70 -3.54
N PRO A 244 2.49 11.04 -3.63
CA PRO A 244 3.35 11.91 -2.84
C PRO A 244 3.13 11.70 -1.35
N ILE A 245 4.21 11.47 -0.60
CA ILE A 245 4.17 11.31 0.85
C ILE A 245 5.13 12.25 1.55
N THR A 246 4.80 12.66 2.77
CA THR A 246 5.74 13.31 3.66
C THR A 246 6.37 12.25 4.56
N PHE A 247 7.67 12.06 4.42
CA PHE A 247 8.46 11.22 5.29
C PHE A 247 8.98 12.06 6.46
N VAL A 248 8.73 11.63 7.68
CA VAL A 248 9.23 12.27 8.89
C VAL A 248 10.36 11.42 9.47
N ASP A 249 11.42 12.04 9.99
CA ASP A 249 12.43 11.24 10.68
C ASP A 249 11.80 10.55 11.90
N ARG A 250 12.29 9.34 12.22
CA ARG A 250 11.69 8.51 13.29
C ARG A 250 11.51 9.28 14.59
N VAL A 251 10.43 8.99 15.29
CA VAL A 251 10.09 9.68 16.55
C VAL A 251 10.95 9.13 17.69
N TYR A 252 11.12 7.82 17.75
CA TYR A 252 11.94 7.14 18.77
C TYR A 252 12.99 6.24 18.11
N GLY A 253 14.13 6.11 18.77
CA GLY A 253 15.25 5.26 18.33
C GLY A 253 16.22 5.93 17.36
N GLU A 254 17.35 5.26 17.12
CA GLU A 254 18.43 5.77 16.25
C GLU A 254 18.28 5.31 14.80
N SER A 255 18.79 6.11 13.87
CA SER A 255 18.84 5.75 12.45
C SER A 255 19.73 4.53 12.23
N LYS A 256 19.18 3.47 11.63
CA LYS A 256 19.91 2.22 11.32
C LYS A 256 20.76 2.33 10.04
N LEU A 257 20.83 3.51 9.40
CA LEU A 257 21.59 3.74 8.17
C LEU A 257 23.05 4.10 8.49
N GLY A 258 23.93 3.12 8.52
CA GLY A 258 25.37 3.27 8.72
C GLY A 258 26.17 3.30 7.42
N GLY A 259 27.48 3.59 7.50
CA GLY A 259 28.36 3.61 6.32
C GLY A 259 28.45 2.27 5.59
N ASN A 260 28.36 1.15 6.30
CA ASN A 260 28.37 -0.19 5.73
C ASN A 260 27.13 -0.47 4.86
N GLU A 261 25.99 0.13 5.20
CA GLU A 261 24.75 0.01 4.41
C GLU A 261 24.83 0.78 3.10
N ILE A 262 25.49 1.93 3.09
CA ILE A 262 25.76 2.70 1.87
C ILE A 262 26.63 1.89 0.90
N VAL A 263 27.70 1.27 1.40
CA VAL A 263 28.58 0.41 0.59
C VAL A 263 27.82 -0.82 0.07
N SER A 264 27.00 -1.44 0.92
CA SER A 264 26.15 -2.56 0.54
C SER A 264 25.11 -2.16 -0.51
N PHE A 265 24.54 -0.97 -0.39
CA PHE A 265 23.62 -0.41 -1.37
C PHE A 265 24.29 -0.23 -2.75
N LEU A 266 25.49 0.37 -2.79
CA LEU A 266 26.24 0.56 -4.04
C LEU A 266 26.62 -0.77 -4.69
N LYS A 267 27.08 -1.76 -3.90
CA LYS A 267 27.37 -3.11 -4.42
C LYS A 267 26.11 -3.77 -4.99
N GLY A 268 24.99 -3.66 -4.28
CA GLY A 268 23.71 -4.20 -4.75
C GLY A 268 23.20 -3.51 -6.01
N LEU A 269 23.38 -2.20 -6.14
CA LEU A 269 23.04 -1.44 -7.33
C LEU A 269 23.86 -1.89 -8.54
N LEU A 270 25.17 -2.06 -8.37
CA LEU A 270 26.06 -2.55 -9.43
C LEU A 270 25.72 -3.99 -9.83
N HIS A 271 25.45 -4.85 -8.86
CA HIS A 271 25.03 -6.23 -9.12
C HIS A 271 23.70 -6.26 -9.90
N LEU A 272 22.72 -5.46 -9.46
CA LEU A 272 21.43 -5.36 -10.13
C LEU A 272 21.59 -4.84 -11.57
N PHE A 273 22.42 -3.83 -11.78
CA PHE A 273 22.75 -3.31 -13.12
C PHE A 273 23.42 -4.36 -14.03
N ALA A 274 24.31 -5.19 -13.45
CA ALA A 274 25.01 -6.23 -14.23
C ALA A 274 24.10 -7.44 -14.55
N THR A 275 22.98 -7.62 -13.83
CA THR A 275 22.06 -8.75 -13.98
C THR A 275 20.71 -8.37 -14.60
N THR A 276 20.56 -7.09 -14.95
CA THR A 276 19.37 -6.51 -15.56
C THR A 276 19.61 -6.14 -17.01
#